data_c87e196a6fd7678d7d7c20712bbac683
#
_entry.id   c87e196a6fd7678d7d7c20712bbac683
#
_cell.length_a   1.000
_cell.length_b   1.000
_cell.length_c   1.000
_cell.angle_alpha   90.00
_cell.angle_beta   90.00
_cell.angle_gamma   90.00
#
_symmetry.space_group_name_H-M   'P 1'
#
loop_
_entity.id
_entity.type
_entity.pdbx_description
1 polymer ?
#
loop_
_entity_poly.entity_id
_entity_poly.type
_entity_poly.pdbx_seq_one_letter_code
_entity_poly.pdbx_strand_id
1 'polypeptide(L)'
;SRYGVEEGIVFDQPTIEFSYKNDDLHDPLLNAYHAVALKLATWEEIELIKKYAFAVNDALKSFWAECGVTLVDFKLEFGKVADGSIVLADEISPDTCRLWDAKTHEKLDKDRFRRDLGGVEDAYAEIMKRLLDHDAQ
;
A
#
# COMPACT_ATOMS: atom_id res chain seq x y z
N SER A 1 -4.93 10.44 -14.93
CA SER A 1 -5.68 9.85 -13.80
C SER A 1 -6.88 9.05 -14.29
N ARG A 2 -7.10 7.86 -13.72
CA ARG A 2 -8.22 6.96 -14.05
C ARG A 2 -9.60 7.60 -13.76
N TYR A 3 -9.66 8.51 -12.82
CA TYR A 3 -10.90 9.16 -12.38
C TYR A 3 -10.98 10.64 -12.75
N GLY A 4 -10.08 11.11 -13.62
CA GLY A 4 -10.09 12.49 -14.08
C GLY A 4 -9.65 13.52 -13.03
N VAL A 5 -9.09 13.07 -11.91
CA VAL A 5 -8.52 13.98 -10.91
C VAL A 5 -7.04 14.17 -11.14
N GLU A 6 -6.52 15.31 -10.68
CA GLU A 6 -5.12 15.66 -10.81
C GLU A 6 -4.22 14.73 -9.96
N GLU A 7 -3.04 14.41 -10.47
CA GLU A 7 -2.08 13.59 -9.71
C GLU A 7 -1.61 14.35 -8.46
N GLY A 8 -1.61 13.63 -7.34
CA GLY A 8 -1.20 14.20 -6.06
C GLY A 8 -2.32 14.81 -5.23
N ILE A 9 -3.56 14.81 -5.73
CA ILE A 9 -4.69 15.26 -4.92
C ILE A 9 -4.84 14.35 -3.69
N VAL A 10 -5.12 14.97 -2.55
CA VAL A 10 -5.38 14.24 -1.30
C VAL A 10 -6.88 14.01 -1.18
N PHE A 11 -7.27 12.75 -1.04
CA PHE A 11 -8.69 12.40 -0.82
C PHE A 11 -9.08 12.66 0.64
N ASP A 12 -10.31 13.07 0.84
CA ASP A 12 -10.87 13.29 2.19
C ASP A 12 -10.94 12.01 3.01
N GLN A 13 -11.05 10.87 2.33
CA GLN A 13 -11.12 9.57 2.96
C GLN A 13 -10.18 8.58 2.24
N PRO A 14 -9.59 7.65 3.00
CA PRO A 14 -8.81 6.58 2.38
C PRO A 14 -9.71 5.69 1.53
N THR A 15 -9.16 5.22 0.41
CA THR A 15 -9.84 4.29 -0.48
C THR A 15 -9.21 2.91 -0.39
N ILE A 16 -9.99 1.87 -0.65
CA ILE A 16 -9.51 0.50 -0.67
C ILE A 16 -9.92 -0.17 -1.98
N GLU A 17 -8.99 -0.90 -2.57
CA GLU A 17 -9.23 -1.72 -3.75
C GLU A 17 -8.79 -3.14 -3.45
N PHE A 18 -9.41 -4.10 -4.11
CA PHE A 18 -9.06 -5.51 -4.00
C PHE A 18 -8.54 -6.04 -5.32
N SER A 19 -7.58 -6.95 -5.25
CA SER A 19 -7.18 -7.77 -6.39
C SER A 19 -7.12 -9.23 -5.97
N TYR A 20 -7.42 -10.11 -6.91
CA TYR A 20 -7.26 -11.54 -6.71
C TYR A 20 -5.84 -11.94 -7.05
N LYS A 21 -5.09 -12.45 -6.05
CA LYS A 21 -3.72 -12.91 -6.29
C LYS A 21 -3.73 -14.22 -7.07
N ASN A 22 -3.56 -14.11 -8.37
CA ASN A 22 -3.53 -15.23 -9.29
C ASN A 22 -2.66 -14.88 -10.49
N ASP A 23 -1.50 -15.50 -10.57
CA ASP A 23 -0.50 -15.19 -11.60
C ASP A 23 -1.02 -15.48 -13.02
N ASP A 24 -1.81 -16.53 -13.20
CA ASP A 24 -2.39 -16.89 -14.49
C ASP A 24 -3.41 -15.86 -14.99
N LEU A 25 -4.05 -15.16 -14.07
CA LEU A 25 -5.05 -14.13 -14.36
C LEU A 25 -4.48 -12.71 -14.26
N HIS A 26 -3.18 -12.57 -13.98
CA HIS A 26 -2.50 -11.28 -13.83
C HIS A 26 -3.11 -10.39 -12.73
N ASP A 27 -3.47 -10.99 -11.59
CA ASP A 27 -3.98 -10.32 -10.40
C ASP A 27 -5.10 -9.31 -10.70
N PRO A 28 -6.23 -9.76 -11.25
CA PRO A 28 -7.28 -8.86 -11.68
C PRO A 28 -7.88 -8.07 -10.51
N LEU A 29 -8.18 -6.81 -10.76
CA LEU A 29 -8.94 -5.98 -9.82
C LEU A 29 -10.37 -6.51 -9.70
N LEU A 30 -10.88 -6.51 -8.47
CA LEU A 30 -12.26 -6.87 -8.19
C LEU A 30 -12.78 -6.06 -7.01
N ASN A 31 -14.09 -6.00 -6.85
CA ASN A 31 -14.70 -5.39 -5.67
C ASN A 31 -15.12 -6.47 -4.67
N ALA A 32 -15.62 -6.05 -3.50
CA ALA A 32 -16.04 -6.96 -2.45
C ALA A 32 -17.16 -7.92 -2.90
N TYR A 33 -18.07 -7.45 -3.74
CA TYR A 33 -19.17 -8.27 -4.28
C TYR A 33 -18.64 -9.39 -5.17
N HIS A 34 -17.67 -9.10 -6.02
CA HIS A 34 -17.00 -10.11 -6.84
C HIS A 34 -16.30 -11.15 -5.96
N ALA A 35 -15.58 -10.72 -4.92
CA ALA A 35 -14.88 -11.62 -4.02
C ALA A 35 -15.83 -12.61 -3.34
N VAL A 36 -16.98 -12.14 -2.90
CA VAL A 36 -18.00 -12.98 -2.24
C VAL A 36 -18.71 -13.88 -3.26
N ALA A 37 -19.11 -13.35 -4.40
CA ALA A 37 -19.79 -14.11 -5.45
C ALA A 37 -18.93 -15.24 -6.00
N LEU A 38 -17.62 -15.01 -6.12
CA LEU A 38 -16.65 -16.00 -6.58
C LEU A 38 -16.16 -16.93 -5.45
N LYS A 39 -16.70 -16.76 -4.26
CA LYS A 39 -16.34 -17.55 -3.07
C LYS A 39 -14.87 -17.47 -2.68
N LEU A 40 -14.22 -16.35 -3.01
CA LEU A 40 -12.84 -16.07 -2.58
C LEU A 40 -12.79 -15.65 -1.12
N ALA A 41 -13.82 -14.98 -0.64
CA ALA A 41 -13.97 -14.54 0.75
C ALA A 41 -15.43 -14.43 1.13
N THR A 42 -15.70 -14.44 2.44
CA THR A 42 -17.03 -14.11 2.98
C THR A 42 -17.13 -12.62 3.28
N TRP A 43 -18.34 -12.12 3.49
CA TRP A 43 -18.54 -10.73 3.92
C TRP A 43 -17.82 -10.42 5.25
N GLU A 44 -17.83 -11.37 6.18
CA GLU A 44 -17.15 -11.22 7.47
C GLU A 44 -15.62 -11.10 7.28
N GLU A 45 -15.06 -11.90 6.38
CA GLU A 45 -13.64 -11.84 6.04
C GLU A 45 -13.28 -10.52 5.36
N ILE A 46 -14.11 -10.05 4.45
CA ILE A 46 -13.93 -8.74 3.79
C ILE A 46 -13.92 -7.60 4.82
N GLU A 47 -14.86 -7.60 5.76
CA GLU A 47 -14.91 -6.57 6.82
C GLU A 47 -13.68 -6.63 7.72
N LEU A 48 -13.20 -7.83 8.04
CA LEU A 48 -11.99 -8.02 8.84
C LEU A 48 -10.74 -7.49 8.12
N ILE A 49 -10.60 -7.79 6.83
CA ILE A 49 -9.50 -7.30 5.98
C ILE A 49 -9.53 -5.77 5.92
N LYS A 50 -10.70 -5.18 5.70
CA LYS A 50 -10.86 -3.73 5.68
C LYS A 50 -10.45 -3.09 7.01
N LYS A 51 -10.87 -3.68 8.11
CA LYS A 51 -10.52 -3.20 9.45
C LYS A 51 -9.00 -3.20 9.66
N TYR A 52 -8.33 -4.29 9.30
CA TYR A 52 -6.87 -4.38 9.40
C TYR A 52 -6.18 -3.40 8.46
N ALA A 53 -6.63 -3.31 7.22
CA ALA A 53 -6.04 -2.43 6.22
C ALA A 53 -6.12 -0.95 6.65
N PHE A 54 -7.24 -0.50 7.15
CA PHE A 54 -7.39 0.87 7.62
C PHE A 54 -6.59 1.15 8.90
N ALA A 55 -6.49 0.18 9.81
CA ALA A 55 -5.63 0.31 11.00
C ALA A 55 -4.15 0.42 10.62
N VAL A 56 -3.69 -0.40 9.67
CA VAL A 56 -2.33 -0.32 9.12
C VAL A 56 -2.11 1.01 8.40
N ASN A 57 -3.09 1.48 7.64
CA ASN A 57 -3.02 2.78 6.97
C ASN A 57 -2.78 3.91 7.97
N ASP A 58 -3.53 3.97 9.05
CA ASP A 58 -3.38 5.00 10.07
C ASP A 58 -1.99 4.95 10.72
N ALA A 59 -1.52 3.76 11.07
CA ALA A 59 -0.21 3.58 11.68
C ALA A 59 0.93 3.96 10.74
N LEU A 60 0.89 3.51 9.49
CA LEU A 60 1.92 3.80 8.49
C LEU A 60 1.93 5.27 8.08
N LYS A 61 0.76 5.86 7.91
CA LYS A 61 0.62 7.28 7.55
C LYS A 61 1.28 8.17 8.60
N SER A 62 1.01 7.89 9.88
CA SER A 62 1.62 8.62 11.00
C SER A 62 3.12 8.40 11.08
N PHE A 63 3.57 7.16 10.96
CA PHE A 63 4.99 6.81 10.98
C PHE A 63 5.77 7.52 9.89
N TRP A 64 5.30 7.44 8.64
CA TRP A 64 6.00 8.09 7.53
C TRP A 64 5.95 9.62 7.60
N ALA A 65 4.87 10.19 8.13
CA ALA A 65 4.78 11.64 8.35
C ALA A 65 5.89 12.13 9.29
N GLU A 66 6.21 11.37 10.34
CA GLU A 66 7.32 11.68 11.25
C GLU A 66 8.68 11.63 10.54
N CYS A 67 8.81 10.86 9.48
CA CYS A 67 10.00 10.78 8.63
C CYS A 67 10.03 11.84 7.50
N GLY A 68 9.06 12.74 7.45
CA GLY A 68 8.93 13.72 6.37
C GLY A 68 8.51 13.11 5.03
N VAL A 69 7.76 12.01 5.08
CA VAL A 69 7.33 11.25 3.91
C VAL A 69 5.81 11.17 3.89
N THR A 70 5.23 11.36 2.70
CA THR A 70 3.81 11.13 2.46
C THR A 70 3.60 9.71 1.96
N LEU A 71 2.80 8.94 2.65
CA LEU A 71 2.33 7.64 2.20
C LEU A 71 1.20 7.87 1.19
N VAL A 72 1.43 7.53 -0.06
CA VAL A 72 0.45 7.69 -1.14
C VAL A 72 -0.52 6.51 -1.16
N ASP A 73 0.01 5.31 -1.29
CA ASP A 73 -0.72 4.07 -1.18
C ASP A 73 0.23 2.92 -0.79
N PHE A 74 -0.35 1.79 -0.46
CA PHE A 74 0.41 0.59 -0.17
C PHE A 74 -0.42 -0.65 -0.47
N LYS A 75 0.27 -1.76 -0.66
CA LYS A 75 -0.33 -3.05 -0.92
C LYS A 75 -0.16 -3.96 0.29
N LEU A 76 -1.23 -4.65 0.64
CA LEU A 76 -1.21 -5.75 1.62
C LEU A 76 -1.71 -7.01 0.95
N GLU A 77 -1.19 -8.15 1.39
CA GLU A 77 -1.66 -9.46 0.96
C GLU A 77 -2.20 -10.20 2.16
N PHE A 78 -3.38 -10.77 2.02
CA PHE A 78 -4.03 -11.58 3.06
C PHE A 78 -4.26 -12.99 2.53
N GLY A 79 -4.13 -13.96 3.41
CA GLY A 79 -4.39 -15.35 3.09
C GLY A 79 -5.14 -16.04 4.22
N LYS A 80 -5.73 -17.20 3.89
CA LYS A 80 -6.30 -18.10 4.88
C LYS A 80 -5.28 -19.18 5.23
N VAL A 81 -5.10 -19.40 6.52
CA VAL A 81 -4.35 -20.56 7.02
C VAL A 81 -5.27 -21.75 7.20
N ALA A 82 -4.70 -22.93 7.53
CA ALA A 82 -5.43 -24.20 7.59
C ALA A 82 -6.62 -24.21 8.55
N ASP A 83 -6.60 -23.40 9.61
CA ASP A 83 -7.70 -23.28 10.58
C ASP A 83 -8.80 -22.30 10.15
N GLY A 84 -8.68 -21.67 8.97
CA GLY A 84 -9.62 -20.70 8.43
C GLY A 84 -9.35 -19.27 8.85
N SER A 85 -8.34 -19.01 9.68
CA SER A 85 -7.98 -17.65 10.08
C SER A 85 -7.41 -16.85 8.93
N ILE A 86 -7.72 -15.56 8.91
CA ILE A 86 -7.13 -14.59 7.97
C ILE A 86 -5.86 -14.04 8.58
N VAL A 87 -4.78 -14.11 7.81
CA VAL A 87 -3.47 -13.59 8.22
C VAL A 87 -2.90 -12.65 7.17
N LEU A 88 -2.09 -11.69 7.63
CA LEU A 88 -1.28 -10.86 6.74
C LEU A 88 -0.14 -11.73 6.20
N ALA A 89 -0.08 -11.89 4.88
CA ALA A 89 0.78 -12.87 4.23
C ALA A 89 2.08 -12.29 3.66
N ASP A 90 2.22 -10.98 3.65
CA ASP A 90 3.39 -10.31 3.06
C ASP A 90 3.87 -9.19 3.96
N GLU A 91 5.12 -8.77 3.74
CA GLU A 91 5.75 -7.70 4.50
C GLU A 91 5.38 -6.31 3.97
N ILE A 92 5.53 -5.31 4.84
CA ILE A 92 5.44 -3.90 4.45
C ILE A 92 6.85 -3.37 4.24
N SER A 93 7.11 -2.86 3.04
CA SER A 93 8.42 -2.34 2.64
C SER A 93 8.26 -1.20 1.63
N PRO A 94 9.34 -0.48 1.30
CA PRO A 94 9.30 0.50 0.21
C PRO A 94 8.88 -0.07 -1.14
N ASP A 95 9.00 -1.38 -1.34
CA ASP A 95 8.56 -2.06 -2.56
C ASP A 95 7.04 -2.26 -2.62
N THR A 96 6.36 -2.25 -1.48
CA THR A 96 4.90 -2.41 -1.38
C THR A 96 4.17 -1.10 -1.11
N CYS A 97 4.90 0.01 -0.97
CA CYS A 97 4.38 1.33 -0.69
C CYS A 97 4.77 2.32 -1.79
N ARG A 98 3.92 3.32 -2.03
CA ARG A 98 4.32 4.53 -2.73
C ARG A 98 4.57 5.63 -1.72
N LEU A 99 5.79 6.15 -1.73
CA LEU A 99 6.30 7.11 -0.76
C LEU A 99 6.83 8.33 -1.49
N TRP A 100 6.32 9.50 -1.13
CA TRP A 100 6.76 10.78 -1.71
C TRP A 100 7.35 11.67 -0.63
N ASP A 101 8.35 12.47 -1.00
CA ASP A 101 8.81 13.54 -0.11
C ASP A 101 7.65 14.47 0.22
N ALA A 102 7.45 14.76 1.51
CA ALA A 102 6.29 15.53 1.96
C ALA A 102 6.30 16.99 1.46
N LYS A 103 7.48 17.54 1.14
CA LYS A 103 7.64 18.93 0.69
C LYS A 103 7.75 19.04 -0.82
N THR A 104 8.57 18.21 -1.44
CA THR A 104 8.90 18.30 -2.87
C THR A 104 8.04 17.42 -3.75
N HIS A 105 7.32 16.45 -3.18
CA HIS A 105 6.58 15.40 -3.86
C HIS A 105 7.48 14.50 -4.73
N GLU A 106 8.79 14.50 -4.48
CA GLU A 106 9.70 13.58 -5.13
C GLU A 106 9.37 12.14 -4.74
N LYS A 107 9.35 11.25 -5.73
CA LYS A 107 9.05 9.83 -5.51
C LYS A 107 10.26 9.14 -4.89
N LEU A 108 10.06 8.49 -3.74
CA LEU A 108 11.10 7.86 -2.93
C LEU A 108 10.97 6.33 -2.87
N ASP A 109 10.22 5.75 -3.80
CA ASP A 109 9.90 4.33 -3.83
C ASP A 109 10.21 3.71 -5.20
N LYS A 110 9.80 2.45 -5.37
CA LYS A 110 9.97 1.68 -6.60
C LYS A 110 9.30 2.32 -7.83
N ASP A 111 8.37 3.24 -7.63
CA ASP A 111 7.68 3.93 -8.72
C ASP A 111 8.63 4.77 -9.58
N ARG A 112 9.75 5.23 -9.04
CA ARG A 112 10.82 5.88 -9.82
C ARG A 112 11.35 4.98 -10.93
N PHE A 113 11.56 3.70 -10.62
CA PHE A 113 12.00 2.72 -11.60
C PHE A 113 10.93 2.47 -12.67
N ARG A 114 9.68 2.29 -12.23
CA ARG A 114 8.55 2.02 -13.13
C ARG A 114 8.27 3.17 -14.09
N ARG A 115 8.55 4.40 -13.67
CA ARG A 115 8.35 5.62 -14.47
C ARG A 115 9.60 6.10 -15.18
N ASP A 116 10.70 5.32 -15.13
CA ASP A 116 11.98 5.67 -15.73
C ASP A 116 12.50 7.06 -15.31
N LEU A 117 12.31 7.41 -14.04
CA LEU A 117 12.73 8.70 -13.48
C LEU A 117 14.21 8.73 -13.09
N GLY A 118 14.89 7.59 -13.07
CA GLY A 118 16.28 7.48 -12.59
C GLY A 118 16.39 7.67 -11.07
N GLY A 119 17.59 7.53 -10.54
CA GLY A 119 17.88 7.78 -9.13
C GLY A 119 17.20 6.84 -8.15
N VAL A 120 16.85 5.61 -8.55
CA VAL A 120 16.18 4.61 -7.69
C VAL A 120 17.01 4.29 -6.46
N GLU A 121 18.33 4.08 -6.64
CA GLU A 121 19.23 3.79 -5.53
C GLU A 121 19.32 4.97 -4.55
N ASP A 122 19.36 6.19 -5.07
CA ASP A 122 19.39 7.40 -4.26
C ASP A 122 18.09 7.58 -3.46
N ALA A 123 16.94 7.27 -4.08
CA ALA A 123 15.64 7.32 -3.41
C ALA A 123 15.56 6.32 -2.25
N TYR A 124 16.01 5.09 -2.47
CA TYR A 124 16.05 4.07 -1.42
C TYR A 124 17.04 4.42 -0.30
N ALA A 125 18.20 4.98 -0.65
CA ALA A 125 19.18 5.46 0.33
C ALA A 125 18.58 6.57 1.19
N GLU A 126 17.82 7.50 0.62
CA GLU A 126 17.12 8.56 1.34
C GLU A 126 16.08 8.01 2.30
N ILE A 127 15.27 7.05 1.88
CA ILE A 127 14.29 6.38 2.74
C ILE A 127 15.01 5.68 3.90
N MET A 128 16.08 4.95 3.62
CA MET A 128 16.86 4.26 4.66
C MET A 128 17.41 5.25 5.68
N LYS A 129 17.96 6.37 5.21
CA LYS A 129 18.47 7.44 6.08
C LYS A 129 17.38 7.97 6.99
N ARG A 130 16.20 8.27 6.47
CA ARG A 130 15.07 8.78 7.26
C ARG A 130 14.59 7.79 8.30
N LEU A 131 14.57 6.49 7.96
CA LEU A 131 14.25 5.43 8.90
C LEU A 131 15.28 5.35 10.04
N LEU A 132 16.57 5.40 9.73
CA LEU A 132 17.64 5.37 10.73
C LEU A 132 17.61 6.61 11.62
N ASP A 133 17.39 7.79 11.06
CA ASP A 133 17.26 9.03 11.81
C ASP A 133 16.05 8.99 12.76
N HIS A 134 14.94 8.40 12.34
CA HIS A 134 13.76 8.20 13.17
C HIS A 134 14.07 7.28 14.36
N ASP A 135 14.73 6.15 14.10
CA ASP A 135 15.09 5.19 15.15
C ASP A 135 16.09 5.76 16.16
N ALA A 136 16.89 6.74 15.76
CA ALA A 136 17.86 7.42 16.64
C ALA A 136 17.20 8.44 17.59
N GLN A 137 15.96 8.78 17.36
CA GLN A 137 15.18 9.68 18.22
C GLN A 137 14.46 8.88 19.32
#